data_049491e3c6c8c4a8fb844f57c4603fbf
#
_entry.id   049491e3c6c8c4a8fb844f57c4603fbf
#
_cell.length_a   1.000
_cell.length_b   1.000
_cell.length_c   1.000
_cell.angle_alpha   90.00
_cell.angle_beta   90.00
_cell.angle_gamma   90.00
#
_symmetry.space_group_name_H-M   'P 1'
#
loop_
_entity.id
_entity.type
_entity.pdbx_description
1 polymer ?
#
loop_
_entity_poly.entity_id
_entity_poly.type
_entity_poly.pdbx_seq_one_letter_code
_entity_poly.pdbx_strand_id
1 'polypeptide(L)'
;MMLPSRRSLLAGAAGAALTSACASTVEPPTDAAARMNAILDRRVAESLRRSPERCTSLGLTEERAGYRFIDKMSDASKQAARESRAELRAALADLRAVDRDALSARDRVTYDVVTTAWENGLATSAFDIGGGAGSPYVVTQLTGAYTNGPDFLDAQHPLRTRDEADAYLARLGEYARQLDQETAIIGEDAAASVIAPDFAIDRALVQLNAFTSRSPRDTVLVQTLVRRLPSVADLSEADRNSLIARAESAVRDAVMPAYQRQIDALRAVRPRAVHDAGVWRLPRGADMYAAALRSRTTTTLSPDEIHNMGVALIAEFNAEMDTILRAEGMTRGTVAQRVQELSRRADQLYPNTDAGREQILADLNAQTRAIEALMPQAFNTLARARLEIRRVPPYTEAGAPGGYYQRAALDGSRPGAYYINLRDTGEWPRFTLPTLNYHEGVPGHHWQISIQQESGAIPFIRSAMLGFSAFSEGWGLYAEQLADELGVYANNRLGRLGYLQSATFRASRLVVDTGMHHKRWSREQAIQSMMQATGDLESSVTTEIERYCVWPGQACSYMVGRQAINRIRDNARQRLGARFDLKAFHDTMLANGAVPLTVLEQIMTDWATAL
;
A
#
# COMPACT_ATOMS: atom_id res chain seq x y z
N MET A 1 -22.49 37.47 56.34
CA MET A 1 -23.43 38.56 56.63
C MET A 1 -23.83 39.18 55.28
N MET A 2 -25.10 39.01 54.96
CA MET A 2 -25.90 39.76 53.99
C MET A 2 -25.51 39.88 52.51
N LEU A 3 -26.30 39.21 51.69
CA LEU A 3 -26.91 39.66 50.40
C LEU A 3 -27.82 40.89 50.68
N PRO A 4 -28.47 41.59 49.70
CA PRO A 4 -28.56 41.51 48.24
C PRO A 4 -28.66 42.90 47.54
N SER A 5 -28.85 43.02 46.26
CA SER A 5 -29.99 43.55 45.45
C SER A 5 -29.56 44.07 44.08
N ARG A 6 -30.12 43.55 43.02
CA ARG A 6 -31.23 43.94 42.10
C ARG A 6 -31.15 45.31 41.41
N ARG A 7 -31.20 45.20 40.06
CA ARG A 7 -31.88 46.01 39.02
C ARG A 7 -31.25 47.31 38.54
N SER A 8 -30.96 47.37 37.22
CA SER A 8 -31.85 48.12 36.31
C SER A 8 -31.45 47.94 34.82
N LEU A 9 -32.44 47.71 34.04
CA LEU A 9 -32.55 47.82 32.57
C LEU A 9 -32.04 49.15 32.02
N LEU A 10 -31.43 49.10 30.81
CA LEU A 10 -31.82 49.99 29.70
C LEU A 10 -31.41 49.39 28.34
N ALA A 11 -32.30 49.54 27.39
CA ALA A 11 -32.28 49.01 26.05
C ALA A 11 -31.36 49.80 25.09
N GLY A 12 -30.82 49.15 24.11
CA GLY A 12 -30.19 49.76 22.94
C GLY A 12 -30.17 48.76 21.79
N ALA A 13 -31.02 49.05 20.80
CA ALA A 13 -31.26 48.22 19.63
C ALA A 13 -30.17 48.38 18.56
N ALA A 14 -30.15 47.38 17.67
CA ALA A 14 -29.72 47.39 16.27
C ALA A 14 -28.27 46.89 15.97
N GLY A 15 -28.23 45.81 15.22
CA GLY A 15 -27.08 45.33 14.51
C GLY A 15 -27.15 43.81 14.26
N ALA A 16 -28.23 43.33 13.61
CA ALA A 16 -28.27 41.94 13.14
C ALA A 16 -27.36 41.80 11.91
N ALA A 17 -26.11 41.38 12.13
CA ALA A 17 -25.27 40.81 11.08
C ALA A 17 -25.66 39.36 10.91
N LEU A 18 -26.32 39.06 9.80
CA LEU A 18 -26.57 37.70 9.34
C LEU A 18 -25.25 37.00 8.97
N THR A 19 -24.65 36.34 9.93
CA THR A 19 -23.69 35.28 9.61
C THR A 19 -24.51 34.04 9.23
N SER A 20 -24.71 33.84 7.91
CA SER A 20 -25.13 32.56 7.35
C SER A 20 -24.05 31.52 7.63
N ALA A 21 -24.09 30.92 8.80
CA ALA A 21 -23.45 29.62 9.02
C ALA A 21 -24.23 28.62 8.18
N CYS A 22 -23.62 28.15 7.08
CA CYS A 22 -24.06 26.92 6.44
C CYS A 22 -23.89 25.78 7.43
N ALA A 23 -24.83 25.61 8.32
CA ALA A 23 -25.06 24.36 9.01
C ALA A 23 -25.53 23.38 7.92
N SER A 24 -24.65 22.49 7.51
CA SER A 24 -25.02 21.33 6.72
C SER A 24 -26.07 20.57 7.53
N THR A 25 -27.33 20.76 7.19
CA THR A 25 -28.42 19.94 7.71
C THR A 25 -28.16 18.53 7.20
N VAL A 26 -27.66 17.65 8.06
CA VAL A 26 -27.60 16.21 7.78
C VAL A 26 -29.04 15.75 7.67
N GLU A 27 -29.53 15.54 6.45
CA GLU A 27 -30.83 14.93 6.23
C GLU A 27 -30.87 13.58 6.98
N PRO A 28 -32.00 13.26 7.65
CA PRO A 28 -32.14 11.96 8.28
C PRO A 28 -31.96 10.86 7.22
N PRO A 29 -31.23 9.76 7.55
CA PRO A 29 -30.95 8.71 6.59
C PRO A 29 -32.27 8.13 6.05
N THR A 30 -32.33 7.97 4.71
CA THR A 30 -33.45 7.25 4.08
C THR A 30 -33.46 5.80 4.55
N ASP A 31 -34.59 5.11 4.43
CA ASP A 31 -34.69 3.66 4.74
C ASP A 31 -33.64 2.87 3.92
N ALA A 32 -33.36 3.25 2.67
CA ALA A 32 -32.31 2.68 1.84
C ALA A 32 -30.90 2.89 2.43
N ALA A 33 -30.58 4.09 2.93
CA ALA A 33 -29.29 4.38 3.56
C ALA A 33 -29.12 3.60 4.88
N ALA A 34 -30.16 3.50 5.70
CA ALA A 34 -30.13 2.72 6.92
C ALA A 34 -29.89 1.22 6.64
N ARG A 35 -30.56 0.66 5.63
CA ARG A 35 -30.34 -0.72 5.18
C ARG A 35 -28.93 -0.94 4.66
N MET A 36 -28.43 -0.04 3.82
CA MET A 36 -27.05 -0.11 3.32
C MET A 36 -26.05 -0.13 4.49
N ASN A 37 -26.15 0.83 5.41
CA ASN A 37 -25.23 0.92 6.53
C ASN A 37 -25.24 -0.34 7.40
N ALA A 38 -26.43 -0.92 7.67
CA ALA A 38 -26.54 -2.17 8.42
C ALA A 38 -25.83 -3.35 7.72
N ILE A 39 -25.89 -3.42 6.39
CA ILE A 39 -25.15 -4.42 5.59
C ILE A 39 -23.65 -4.20 5.71
N LEU A 40 -23.20 -2.94 5.58
CA LEU A 40 -21.77 -2.59 5.67
C LEU A 40 -21.20 -2.88 7.06
N ASP A 41 -21.92 -2.52 8.12
CA ASP A 41 -21.50 -2.74 9.52
C ASP A 41 -21.42 -4.23 9.84
N ARG A 42 -22.39 -5.03 9.41
CA ARG A 42 -22.35 -6.49 9.52
C ARG A 42 -21.11 -7.06 8.84
N ARG A 43 -20.82 -6.64 7.59
CA ARG A 43 -19.67 -7.12 6.84
C ARG A 43 -18.34 -6.68 7.45
N VAL A 44 -18.27 -5.49 8.03
CA VAL A 44 -17.12 -5.02 8.81
C VAL A 44 -16.89 -5.95 10.00
N ALA A 45 -17.94 -6.24 10.80
CA ALA A 45 -17.82 -7.11 11.97
C ALA A 45 -17.38 -8.53 11.59
N GLU A 46 -17.92 -9.11 10.53
CA GLU A 46 -17.50 -10.42 10.00
C GLU A 46 -16.03 -10.42 9.58
N SER A 47 -15.61 -9.40 8.84
CA SER A 47 -14.24 -9.26 8.38
C SER A 47 -13.24 -9.05 9.52
N LEU A 48 -13.60 -8.27 10.54
CA LEU A 48 -12.76 -8.07 11.73
C LEU A 48 -12.59 -9.37 12.53
N ARG A 49 -13.66 -10.17 12.69
CA ARG A 49 -13.56 -11.48 13.38
C ARG A 49 -12.62 -12.45 12.68
N ARG A 50 -12.49 -12.35 11.34
CA ARG A 50 -11.57 -13.19 10.55
C ARG A 50 -10.14 -12.66 10.50
N SER A 51 -9.90 -11.43 10.94
CA SER A 51 -8.61 -10.76 10.81
C SER A 51 -8.14 -10.12 12.12
N PRO A 52 -7.78 -10.94 13.15
CA PRO A 52 -7.30 -10.45 14.45
C PRO A 52 -6.09 -9.51 14.32
N GLU A 53 -5.17 -9.81 13.39
CA GLU A 53 -4.00 -8.98 13.10
C GLU A 53 -4.41 -7.59 12.63
N ARG A 54 -5.46 -7.49 11.80
CA ARG A 54 -6.00 -6.20 11.36
C ARG A 54 -6.59 -5.40 12.51
N CYS A 55 -7.30 -6.04 13.44
CA CYS A 55 -7.80 -5.37 14.65
C CYS A 55 -6.64 -4.76 15.44
N THR A 56 -5.54 -5.48 15.61
CA THR A 56 -4.32 -5.00 16.26
C THR A 56 -3.69 -3.84 15.48
N SER A 57 -3.51 -3.98 14.18
CA SER A 57 -2.86 -2.97 13.31
C SER A 57 -3.65 -1.66 13.26
N LEU A 58 -4.98 -1.72 13.37
CA LEU A 58 -5.86 -0.56 13.42
C LEU A 58 -5.95 0.06 14.83
N GLY A 59 -5.38 -0.59 15.85
CA GLY A 59 -5.47 -0.13 17.25
C GLY A 59 -6.89 -0.20 17.80
N LEU A 60 -7.70 -1.19 17.39
CA LEU A 60 -9.07 -1.33 17.86
C LEU A 60 -9.09 -1.81 19.33
N THR A 61 -10.11 -1.37 20.07
CA THR A 61 -10.45 -1.98 21.35
C THR A 61 -11.23 -3.29 21.15
N GLU A 62 -11.19 -4.20 22.13
CA GLU A 62 -12.00 -5.43 22.11
C GLU A 62 -13.50 -5.14 22.02
N GLU A 63 -13.95 -4.07 22.67
CA GLU A 63 -15.34 -3.60 22.57
C GLU A 63 -15.72 -3.26 21.12
N ARG A 64 -14.88 -2.50 20.43
CA ARG A 64 -15.11 -2.11 19.03
C ARG A 64 -14.99 -3.28 18.05
N ALA A 65 -14.10 -4.22 18.32
CA ALA A 65 -13.95 -5.44 17.53
C ALA A 65 -15.09 -6.44 17.81
N GLY A 66 -15.73 -6.37 18.99
CA GLY A 66 -16.79 -7.26 19.46
C GLY A 66 -16.26 -8.62 19.95
N TYR A 67 -14.96 -8.76 20.16
CA TYR A 67 -14.33 -9.98 20.66
C TYR A 67 -12.88 -9.75 21.09
N ARG A 68 -12.33 -10.67 21.89
CA ARG A 68 -10.91 -10.69 22.23
C ARG A 68 -10.10 -11.20 21.03
N PHE A 69 -9.18 -10.38 20.53
CA PHE A 69 -8.40 -10.67 19.33
C PHE A 69 -6.87 -10.68 19.56
N ILE A 70 -6.39 -10.10 20.68
CA ILE A 70 -4.95 -9.87 20.87
C ILE A 70 -4.14 -11.17 21.02
N ASP A 71 -4.78 -12.27 21.35
CA ASP A 71 -4.22 -13.61 21.54
C ASP A 71 -4.43 -14.54 20.33
N LYS A 72 -4.99 -14.03 19.23
CA LYS A 72 -5.40 -14.81 18.05
C LYS A 72 -4.67 -14.37 16.80
N MET A 73 -4.56 -15.31 15.84
CA MET A 73 -4.15 -15.08 14.46
C MET A 73 -5.26 -15.57 13.52
N SER A 74 -5.28 -15.03 12.29
CA SER A 74 -6.25 -15.41 11.25
C SER A 74 -6.18 -16.90 10.93
N ASP A 75 -7.31 -17.47 10.52
CA ASP A 75 -7.33 -18.80 9.91
C ASP A 75 -6.91 -18.69 8.44
N ALA A 76 -5.72 -19.23 8.11
CA ALA A 76 -5.13 -19.19 6.78
C ALA A 76 -5.57 -20.37 5.89
N SER A 77 -6.50 -21.23 6.33
CA SER A 77 -6.95 -22.41 5.58
C SER A 77 -7.80 -22.03 4.35
N LYS A 78 -7.83 -22.90 3.33
CA LYS A 78 -8.75 -22.78 2.20
C LYS A 78 -10.21 -22.81 2.62
N GLN A 79 -10.54 -23.54 3.70
CA GLN A 79 -11.90 -23.56 4.24
C GLN A 79 -12.34 -22.16 4.69
N ALA A 80 -11.52 -21.46 5.47
CA ALA A 80 -11.80 -20.10 5.91
C ALA A 80 -11.90 -19.13 4.72
N ALA A 81 -11.07 -19.30 3.67
CA ALA A 81 -11.16 -18.52 2.44
C ALA A 81 -12.50 -18.76 1.69
N ARG A 82 -12.95 -20.01 1.59
CA ARG A 82 -14.25 -20.38 0.98
C ARG A 82 -15.43 -19.79 1.74
N GLU A 83 -15.40 -19.86 3.07
CA GLU A 83 -16.43 -19.25 3.94
C GLU A 83 -16.45 -17.73 3.78
N SER A 84 -15.31 -17.07 3.83
CA SER A 84 -15.21 -15.62 3.60
C SER A 84 -15.76 -15.20 2.24
N ARG A 85 -15.52 -16.00 1.20
CA ARG A 85 -16.08 -15.80 -0.14
C ARG A 85 -17.60 -15.97 -0.17
N ALA A 86 -18.14 -16.95 0.56
CA ALA A 86 -19.58 -17.15 0.68
C ALA A 86 -20.28 -15.97 1.39
N GLU A 87 -19.70 -15.49 2.50
CA GLU A 87 -20.16 -14.30 3.21
C GLU A 87 -20.13 -13.05 2.32
N LEU A 88 -19.03 -12.86 1.57
CA LEU A 88 -18.89 -11.74 0.64
C LEU A 88 -19.96 -11.78 -0.46
N ARG A 89 -20.27 -12.97 -0.99
CA ARG A 89 -21.33 -13.14 -2.00
C ARG A 89 -22.71 -12.80 -1.45
N ALA A 90 -23.02 -13.22 -0.22
CA ALA A 90 -24.26 -12.89 0.44
C ALA A 90 -24.37 -11.38 0.70
N ALA A 91 -23.31 -10.77 1.24
CA ALA A 91 -23.27 -9.33 1.49
C ALA A 91 -23.45 -8.50 0.20
N LEU A 92 -22.85 -8.93 -0.92
CA LEU A 92 -23.04 -8.26 -2.22
C LEU A 92 -24.46 -8.41 -2.74
N ALA A 93 -25.08 -9.57 -2.56
CA ALA A 93 -26.48 -9.77 -2.94
C ALA A 93 -27.44 -8.87 -2.13
N ASP A 94 -27.21 -8.77 -0.82
CA ASP A 94 -27.97 -7.88 0.06
C ASP A 94 -27.76 -6.41 -0.32
N LEU A 95 -26.54 -5.99 -0.63
CA LEU A 95 -26.24 -4.63 -1.05
C LEU A 95 -26.94 -4.27 -2.36
N ARG A 96 -26.92 -5.16 -3.34
CA ARG A 96 -27.61 -4.97 -4.62
C ARG A 96 -29.14 -4.89 -4.50
N ALA A 97 -29.72 -5.38 -3.43
CA ALA A 97 -31.15 -5.24 -3.13
C ALA A 97 -31.51 -3.88 -2.50
N VAL A 98 -30.54 -3.03 -2.21
CA VAL A 98 -30.77 -1.64 -1.79
C VAL A 98 -31.06 -0.79 -3.02
N ASP A 99 -32.11 0.03 -2.97
CA ASP A 99 -32.43 0.99 -4.00
C ASP A 99 -31.38 2.11 -4.03
N ARG A 100 -30.47 2.04 -5.01
CA ARG A 100 -29.37 3.00 -5.20
C ARG A 100 -29.90 4.42 -5.47
N ASP A 101 -30.99 4.56 -6.20
CA ASP A 101 -31.51 5.87 -6.59
C ASP A 101 -32.18 6.60 -5.43
N ALA A 102 -32.63 5.88 -4.42
CA ALA A 102 -33.12 6.42 -3.15
C ALA A 102 -32.00 6.90 -2.20
N LEU A 103 -30.72 6.65 -2.52
CA LEU A 103 -29.57 7.06 -1.72
C LEU A 103 -29.20 8.52 -2.01
N SER A 104 -28.64 9.21 -1.01
CA SER A 104 -28.00 10.52 -1.20
C SER A 104 -26.80 10.41 -2.18
N ALA A 105 -26.38 11.52 -2.78
CA ALA A 105 -25.20 11.52 -3.65
C ALA A 105 -23.96 10.91 -2.99
N ARG A 106 -23.75 11.20 -1.70
CA ARG A 106 -22.65 10.66 -0.91
C ARG A 106 -22.78 9.15 -0.64
N ASP A 107 -23.99 8.69 -0.33
CA ASP A 107 -24.22 7.27 -0.08
C ASP A 107 -24.13 6.47 -1.37
N ARG A 108 -24.55 7.02 -2.51
CA ARG A 108 -24.31 6.42 -3.84
C ARG A 108 -22.84 6.18 -4.11
N VAL A 109 -21.96 7.12 -3.78
CA VAL A 109 -20.51 6.90 -3.89
C VAL A 109 -20.06 5.71 -3.02
N THR A 110 -20.56 5.61 -1.79
CA THR A 110 -20.23 4.49 -0.91
C THR A 110 -20.76 3.17 -1.46
N TYR A 111 -21.98 3.14 -1.96
CA TYR A 111 -22.58 1.99 -2.61
C TYR A 111 -21.75 1.51 -3.81
N ASP A 112 -21.36 2.43 -4.72
CA ASP A 112 -20.61 2.10 -5.93
C ASP A 112 -19.19 1.62 -5.62
N VAL A 113 -18.52 2.26 -4.66
CA VAL A 113 -17.19 1.85 -4.19
C VAL A 113 -17.21 0.44 -3.61
N VAL A 114 -18.15 0.17 -2.72
CA VAL A 114 -18.24 -1.14 -2.04
C VAL A 114 -18.67 -2.23 -3.00
N THR A 115 -19.66 -1.96 -3.87
CA THR A 115 -20.09 -2.88 -4.91
C THR A 115 -18.92 -3.28 -5.80
N THR A 116 -18.18 -2.31 -6.34
CA THR A 116 -17.01 -2.56 -7.20
C THR A 116 -15.93 -3.36 -6.47
N ALA A 117 -15.65 -3.02 -5.22
CA ALA A 117 -14.65 -3.73 -4.41
C ALA A 117 -15.04 -5.19 -4.17
N TRP A 118 -16.30 -5.44 -3.83
CA TRP A 118 -16.80 -6.78 -3.55
C TRP A 118 -16.91 -7.64 -4.82
N GLU A 119 -17.32 -7.05 -5.95
CA GLU A 119 -17.31 -7.73 -7.26
C GLU A 119 -15.89 -8.17 -7.65
N ASN A 120 -14.91 -7.28 -7.55
CA ASN A 120 -13.51 -7.60 -7.84
C ASN A 120 -12.96 -8.64 -6.84
N GLY A 121 -13.30 -8.54 -5.56
CA GLY A 121 -12.95 -9.52 -4.55
C GLY A 121 -13.52 -10.92 -4.84
N LEU A 122 -14.76 -11.00 -5.29
CA LEU A 122 -15.37 -12.27 -5.72
C LEU A 122 -14.74 -12.81 -6.99
N ALA A 123 -14.42 -11.96 -7.97
CA ALA A 123 -13.79 -12.37 -9.21
C ALA A 123 -12.39 -12.95 -8.97
N THR A 124 -11.58 -12.32 -8.12
CA THR A 124 -10.23 -12.79 -7.78
C THR A 124 -10.26 -14.04 -6.91
N SER A 125 -11.15 -14.12 -5.92
CA SER A 125 -11.29 -15.29 -5.03
C SER A 125 -12.03 -16.47 -5.67
N ALA A 126 -12.58 -16.33 -6.88
CA ALA A 126 -13.16 -17.44 -7.64
C ALA A 126 -12.13 -18.52 -8.04
N PHE A 127 -10.86 -18.17 -8.00
CA PHE A 127 -9.75 -19.10 -8.15
C PHE A 127 -9.39 -19.64 -6.75
N ASP A 128 -9.68 -20.91 -6.50
CA ASP A 128 -9.52 -21.58 -5.19
C ASP A 128 -8.07 -22.05 -5.00
N ILE A 129 -7.13 -21.11 -5.10
CA ILE A 129 -5.68 -21.30 -5.05
C ILE A 129 -5.05 -20.18 -4.22
N GLY A 130 -3.99 -20.47 -3.50
CA GLY A 130 -3.19 -19.47 -2.77
C GLY A 130 -4.00 -18.29 -2.24
N GLY A 131 -3.62 -17.07 -2.60
CA GLY A 131 -4.35 -15.83 -2.36
C GLY A 131 -5.31 -15.42 -3.49
N GLY A 132 -5.72 -16.35 -4.37
CA GLY A 132 -6.57 -16.10 -5.53
C GLY A 132 -5.80 -15.48 -6.72
N ALA A 133 -6.53 -14.90 -7.67
CA ALA A 133 -5.95 -14.44 -8.95
C ALA A 133 -4.82 -13.40 -8.77
N GLY A 134 -4.90 -12.54 -7.78
CA GLY A 134 -3.92 -11.47 -7.57
C GLY A 134 -2.66 -11.87 -6.78
N SER A 135 -2.63 -13.11 -6.25
CA SER A 135 -1.50 -13.72 -5.53
C SER A 135 -1.63 -15.24 -5.60
N PRO A 136 -1.39 -15.85 -6.77
CA PRO A 136 -1.75 -17.25 -7.02
C PRO A 136 -0.98 -18.25 -6.18
N TYR A 137 0.12 -17.86 -5.57
CA TYR A 137 0.98 -18.75 -4.79
C TYR A 137 0.92 -18.36 -3.30
N VAL A 138 0.64 -19.33 -2.43
CA VAL A 138 0.47 -19.07 -0.98
C VAL A 138 1.78 -18.66 -0.33
N VAL A 139 2.90 -19.30 -0.69
CA VAL A 139 4.25 -19.04 -0.16
C VAL A 139 5.20 -18.68 -1.29
N THR A 140 5.77 -17.49 -1.23
CA THR A 140 6.80 -16.97 -2.15
C THR A 140 7.76 -16.08 -1.36
N GLN A 141 8.76 -15.50 -2.00
CA GLN A 141 9.66 -14.51 -1.37
C GLN A 141 8.95 -13.26 -0.80
N LEU A 142 7.68 -13.06 -1.11
CA LEU A 142 6.88 -11.89 -0.70
C LEU A 142 5.59 -12.23 0.05
N THR A 143 5.17 -13.48 0.03
CA THR A 143 3.90 -13.93 0.59
C THR A 143 4.09 -15.10 1.51
N GLY A 144 3.16 -15.26 2.42
CA GLY A 144 3.14 -16.30 3.43
C GLY A 144 3.29 -15.74 4.85
N ALA A 145 2.81 -16.49 5.81
CA ALA A 145 2.89 -16.13 7.23
C ALA A 145 4.34 -15.91 7.67
N TYR A 146 5.29 -16.64 7.07
CA TYR A 146 6.71 -16.53 7.40
C TYR A 146 7.33 -15.15 7.09
N THR A 147 6.78 -14.39 6.12
CA THR A 147 7.23 -13.03 5.82
C THR A 147 6.61 -12.00 6.75
N ASN A 148 5.30 -12.09 6.98
CA ASN A 148 4.53 -11.05 7.66
C ASN A 148 4.40 -11.28 9.18
N GLY A 149 4.40 -12.53 9.61
CA GLY A 149 4.17 -12.90 11.02
C GLY A 149 5.24 -12.35 11.97
N PRO A 150 6.54 -12.54 11.70
CA PRO A 150 7.60 -11.99 12.53
C PRO A 150 7.56 -10.47 12.66
N ASP A 151 7.35 -9.75 11.54
CA ASP A 151 7.25 -8.28 11.53
C ASP A 151 6.01 -7.80 12.29
N PHE A 152 4.86 -8.44 12.09
CA PHE A 152 3.64 -8.14 12.83
C PHE A 152 3.84 -8.32 14.34
N LEU A 153 4.43 -9.43 14.78
CA LEU A 153 4.67 -9.72 16.18
C LEU A 153 5.70 -8.78 16.80
N ASP A 154 6.74 -8.39 16.06
CA ASP A 154 7.75 -7.44 16.53
C ASP A 154 7.24 -6.01 16.60
N ALA A 155 6.63 -5.52 15.51
CA ALA A 155 6.36 -4.10 15.35
C ALA A 155 4.94 -3.67 15.75
N GLN A 156 3.95 -4.56 15.64
CA GLN A 156 2.54 -4.18 15.78
C GLN A 156 1.86 -4.78 17.03
N HIS A 157 2.26 -5.97 17.47
CA HIS A 157 1.70 -6.54 18.68
C HIS A 157 2.02 -5.64 19.89
N PRO A 158 1.01 -5.23 20.71
CA PRO A 158 1.26 -4.41 21.88
C PRO A 158 1.96 -5.21 22.99
N LEU A 159 2.91 -4.58 23.70
CA LEU A 159 3.65 -5.16 24.84
C LEU A 159 3.80 -4.10 25.94
N ARG A 160 2.68 -3.70 26.54
CA ARG A 160 2.60 -2.66 27.60
C ARG A 160 2.17 -3.24 28.94
N THR A 161 1.51 -4.42 28.93
CA THR A 161 0.98 -5.09 30.10
C THR A 161 1.35 -6.57 30.10
N ARG A 162 1.16 -7.24 31.26
CA ARG A 162 1.34 -8.67 31.39
C ARG A 162 0.39 -9.45 30.47
N ASP A 163 -0.89 -9.03 30.40
CA ASP A 163 -1.88 -9.67 29.55
C ASP A 163 -1.49 -9.62 28.06
N GLU A 164 -0.95 -8.50 27.60
CA GLU A 164 -0.40 -8.38 26.25
C GLU A 164 0.82 -9.29 26.02
N ALA A 165 1.65 -9.50 27.03
CA ALA A 165 2.78 -10.42 26.93
C ALA A 165 2.33 -11.89 26.90
N ASP A 166 1.33 -12.28 27.70
CA ASP A 166 0.75 -13.63 27.64
C ASP A 166 0.01 -13.85 26.31
N ALA A 167 -0.68 -12.84 25.77
CA ALA A 167 -1.28 -12.88 24.44
C ALA A 167 -0.24 -13.03 23.31
N TYR A 168 0.94 -12.41 23.45
CA TYR A 168 2.06 -12.63 22.53
C TYR A 168 2.46 -14.10 22.47
N LEU A 169 2.58 -14.76 23.63
CA LEU A 169 2.93 -16.18 23.69
C LEU A 169 1.84 -17.06 23.04
N ALA A 170 0.57 -16.74 23.25
CA ALA A 170 -0.53 -17.45 22.59
C ALA A 170 -0.42 -17.30 21.05
N ARG A 171 -0.10 -16.10 20.57
CA ARG A 171 0.12 -15.84 19.15
C ARG A 171 1.28 -16.59 18.53
N LEU A 172 2.31 -16.97 19.27
CA LEU A 172 3.38 -17.83 18.74
C LEU A 172 2.85 -19.21 18.34
N GLY A 173 1.94 -19.79 19.12
CA GLY A 173 1.27 -21.05 18.77
C GLY A 173 0.33 -20.91 17.57
N GLU A 174 -0.45 -19.85 17.54
CA GLU A 174 -1.33 -19.52 16.41
C GLU A 174 -0.55 -19.24 15.12
N TYR A 175 0.61 -18.62 15.22
CA TYR A 175 1.51 -18.40 14.10
C TYR A 175 2.06 -19.71 13.52
N ALA A 176 2.45 -20.66 14.38
CA ALA A 176 2.84 -21.98 13.92
C ALA A 176 1.69 -22.69 13.19
N ARG A 177 0.45 -22.55 13.67
CA ARG A 177 -0.76 -23.05 13.00
C ARG A 177 -0.95 -22.45 11.61
N GLN A 178 -0.74 -21.13 11.44
CA GLN A 178 -0.82 -20.49 10.12
C GLN A 178 0.20 -21.07 9.13
N LEU A 179 1.46 -21.25 9.56
CA LEU A 179 2.50 -21.87 8.74
C LEU A 179 2.09 -23.28 8.28
N ASP A 180 1.50 -24.08 9.18
CA ASP A 180 1.04 -25.44 8.85
C ASP A 180 -0.16 -25.43 7.87
N GLN A 181 -1.07 -24.48 8.03
CA GLN A 181 -2.19 -24.31 7.09
C GLN A 181 -1.70 -23.94 5.68
N GLU A 182 -0.74 -23.01 5.57
CA GLU A 182 -0.12 -22.66 4.29
C GLU A 182 0.67 -23.84 3.70
N THR A 183 1.32 -24.63 4.54
CA THR A 183 2.03 -25.86 4.13
C THR A 183 1.07 -26.86 3.48
N ALA A 184 -0.13 -27.03 4.03
CA ALA A 184 -1.15 -27.88 3.42
C ALA A 184 -1.60 -27.32 2.05
N ILE A 185 -1.77 -25.98 1.94
CA ILE A 185 -2.16 -25.32 0.66
C ILE A 185 -1.09 -25.53 -0.41
N ILE A 186 0.21 -25.49 -0.08
CA ILE A 186 1.29 -25.78 -1.04
C ILE A 186 1.06 -27.15 -1.71
N GLY A 187 0.73 -28.16 -0.93
CA GLY A 187 0.47 -29.51 -1.43
C GLY A 187 -0.78 -29.60 -2.29
N GLU A 188 -1.88 -29.00 -1.84
CA GLU A 188 -3.15 -28.97 -2.57
C GLU A 188 -3.03 -28.22 -3.90
N ASP A 189 -2.39 -27.05 -3.90
CA ASP A 189 -2.19 -26.24 -5.10
C ASP A 189 -1.25 -26.95 -6.09
N ALA A 190 -0.19 -27.60 -5.61
CA ALA A 190 0.69 -28.40 -6.45
C ALA A 190 -0.03 -29.58 -7.09
N ALA A 191 -0.96 -30.23 -6.40
CA ALA A 191 -1.80 -31.28 -6.96
C ALA A 191 -2.73 -30.73 -8.07
N ALA A 192 -3.15 -29.46 -7.97
CA ALA A 192 -3.91 -28.74 -8.98
C ALA A 192 -3.03 -28.09 -10.07
N SER A 193 -1.76 -28.42 -10.18
CA SER A 193 -0.78 -27.85 -11.13
C SER A 193 -0.53 -26.33 -10.93
N VAL A 194 -0.71 -25.84 -9.71
CA VAL A 194 -0.38 -24.46 -9.34
C VAL A 194 0.87 -24.49 -8.49
N ILE A 195 2.02 -24.25 -9.10
CA ILE A 195 3.34 -24.23 -8.46
C ILE A 195 4.01 -22.91 -8.83
N ALA A 196 4.60 -22.24 -7.84
CA ALA A 196 5.35 -21.00 -8.08
C ALA A 196 6.55 -21.26 -9.03
N PRO A 197 7.02 -20.23 -9.75
CA PRO A 197 8.27 -20.34 -10.52
C PRO A 197 9.43 -20.77 -9.62
N ASP A 198 10.39 -21.46 -10.23
CA ASP A 198 11.53 -22.05 -9.52
C ASP A 198 12.34 -21.04 -8.70
N PHE A 199 12.63 -19.86 -9.28
CA PHE A 199 13.34 -18.78 -8.62
C PHE A 199 12.56 -18.20 -7.42
N ALA A 200 11.23 -18.18 -7.45
CA ALA A 200 10.42 -17.70 -6.34
C ALA A 200 10.47 -18.69 -5.16
N ILE A 201 10.43 -20.00 -5.45
CA ILE A 201 10.61 -21.04 -4.44
C ILE A 201 12.02 -20.97 -3.83
N ASP A 202 13.05 -20.83 -4.68
CA ASP A 202 14.45 -20.77 -4.22
C ASP A 202 14.67 -19.54 -3.30
N ARG A 203 14.12 -18.37 -3.64
CA ARG A 203 14.16 -17.17 -2.79
C ARG A 203 13.44 -17.39 -1.46
N ALA A 204 12.25 -18.00 -1.47
CA ALA A 204 11.52 -18.32 -0.24
C ALA A 204 12.32 -19.30 0.64
N LEU A 205 12.91 -20.33 0.05
CA LEU A 205 13.77 -21.28 0.78
C LEU A 205 14.98 -20.62 1.43
N VAL A 206 15.62 -19.64 0.76
CA VAL A 206 16.72 -18.87 1.35
C VAL A 206 16.26 -18.14 2.62
N GLN A 207 15.11 -17.47 2.56
CA GLN A 207 14.57 -16.70 3.70
C GLN A 207 14.12 -17.62 4.85
N LEU A 208 13.42 -18.71 4.54
CA LEU A 208 13.00 -19.70 5.55
C LEU A 208 14.19 -20.37 6.25
N ASN A 209 15.22 -20.77 5.48
CA ASN A 209 16.44 -21.34 6.05
C ASN A 209 17.22 -20.32 6.90
N ALA A 210 17.23 -19.04 6.53
CA ALA A 210 17.86 -17.98 7.32
C ALA A 210 17.18 -17.80 8.69
N PHE A 211 15.88 -18.02 8.80
CA PHE A 211 15.19 -18.03 10.08
C PHE A 211 15.56 -19.27 10.93
N THR A 212 15.49 -20.46 10.34
CA THR A 212 15.72 -21.73 11.07
C THR A 212 17.18 -21.99 11.42
N SER A 213 18.13 -21.29 10.79
CA SER A 213 19.57 -21.36 11.12
C SER A 213 19.95 -20.67 12.43
N ARG A 214 19.04 -19.85 12.99
CA ARG A 214 19.25 -19.16 14.26
C ARG A 214 18.90 -20.07 15.44
N SER A 215 19.49 -19.82 16.61
CA SER A 215 18.97 -20.42 17.85
C SER A 215 17.56 -19.85 18.13
N PRO A 216 16.66 -20.57 18.81
CA PRO A 216 15.36 -20.04 19.20
C PRO A 216 15.46 -18.67 19.89
N ARG A 217 16.44 -18.52 20.78
CA ARG A 217 16.73 -17.28 21.52
C ARG A 217 17.06 -16.11 20.61
N ASP A 218 17.79 -16.35 19.50
CA ASP A 218 18.28 -15.31 18.61
C ASP A 218 17.28 -14.95 17.51
N THR A 219 16.11 -15.60 17.48
CA THR A 219 15.03 -15.19 16.55
C THR A 219 14.45 -13.85 16.95
N VAL A 220 13.97 -13.07 15.96
CA VAL A 220 13.27 -11.81 16.23
C VAL A 220 12.09 -12.01 17.19
N LEU A 221 11.41 -13.15 17.15
CA LEU A 221 10.26 -13.46 18.00
C LEU A 221 10.60 -13.48 19.49
N VAL A 222 11.75 -13.99 19.87
CA VAL A 222 12.21 -13.96 21.27
C VAL A 222 12.90 -12.64 21.58
N GLN A 223 13.71 -12.11 20.66
CA GLN A 223 14.40 -10.83 20.84
C GLN A 223 13.45 -9.66 21.03
N THR A 224 12.25 -9.71 20.45
CA THR A 224 11.19 -8.74 20.70
C THR A 224 10.83 -8.64 22.18
N LEU A 225 10.64 -9.78 22.85
CA LEU A 225 10.37 -9.79 24.29
C LEU A 225 11.58 -9.31 25.09
N VAL A 226 12.80 -9.74 24.74
CA VAL A 226 14.04 -9.28 25.40
C VAL A 226 14.17 -7.75 25.36
N ARG A 227 13.85 -7.14 24.23
CA ARG A 227 13.95 -5.67 24.06
C ARG A 227 12.80 -4.90 24.72
N ARG A 228 11.57 -5.43 24.67
CA ARG A 228 10.36 -4.64 24.98
C ARG A 228 9.82 -4.90 26.39
N LEU A 229 10.00 -6.09 26.98
CA LEU A 229 9.52 -6.38 28.34
C LEU A 229 10.16 -5.49 29.45
N PRO A 230 11.41 -5.01 29.34
CA PRO A 230 11.95 -4.08 30.35
C PRO A 230 11.12 -2.80 30.53
N SER A 231 10.35 -2.38 29.53
CA SER A 231 9.46 -1.20 29.61
C SER A 231 8.09 -1.49 30.21
N VAL A 232 7.76 -2.76 30.50
CA VAL A 232 6.47 -3.15 31.11
C VAL A 232 6.58 -3.02 32.64
N ALA A 233 5.90 -2.02 33.19
CA ALA A 233 6.06 -1.62 34.59
C ALA A 233 5.65 -2.72 35.59
N ASP A 234 4.61 -3.50 35.28
CA ASP A 234 4.00 -4.46 36.17
C ASP A 234 4.68 -5.86 36.17
N LEU A 235 5.84 -5.96 35.52
CA LEU A 235 6.59 -7.21 35.44
C LEU A 235 7.86 -7.16 36.30
N SER A 236 7.99 -8.13 37.20
CA SER A 236 9.27 -8.40 37.88
C SER A 236 10.31 -8.97 36.91
N GLU A 237 11.58 -8.92 37.29
CA GLU A 237 12.64 -9.57 36.51
C GLU A 237 12.39 -11.08 36.33
N ALA A 238 11.92 -11.75 37.37
CA ALA A 238 11.55 -13.15 37.31
C ALA A 238 10.42 -13.43 36.31
N ASP A 239 9.39 -12.57 36.28
CA ASP A 239 8.30 -12.66 35.30
C ASP A 239 8.82 -12.49 33.87
N ARG A 240 9.66 -11.49 33.62
CA ARG A 240 10.28 -11.26 32.30
C ARG A 240 11.08 -12.45 31.85
N ASN A 241 11.94 -12.99 32.70
CA ASN A 241 12.75 -14.18 32.41
C ASN A 241 11.86 -15.39 32.12
N SER A 242 10.78 -15.58 32.88
CA SER A 242 9.81 -16.64 32.65
C SER A 242 9.11 -16.51 31.29
N LEU A 243 8.63 -15.30 30.93
CA LEU A 243 7.99 -15.02 29.65
C LEU A 243 8.95 -15.27 28.48
N ILE A 244 10.21 -14.83 28.58
CA ILE A 244 11.24 -15.06 27.56
C ILE A 244 11.53 -16.56 27.41
N ALA A 245 11.67 -17.31 28.51
CA ALA A 245 11.90 -18.75 28.45
C ALA A 245 10.72 -19.49 27.82
N ARG A 246 9.49 -19.10 28.13
CA ARG A 246 8.27 -19.65 27.49
C ARG A 246 8.21 -19.34 25.98
N ALA A 247 8.59 -18.13 25.58
CA ALA A 247 8.68 -17.78 24.16
C ALA A 247 9.75 -18.61 23.43
N GLU A 248 10.91 -18.77 24.05
CA GLU A 248 11.99 -19.62 23.52
C GLU A 248 11.54 -21.06 23.32
N SER A 249 10.82 -21.62 24.31
CA SER A 249 10.21 -22.94 24.18
C SER A 249 9.16 -23.00 23.08
N ALA A 250 8.25 -22.02 22.99
CA ALA A 250 7.23 -21.97 21.92
C ALA A 250 7.88 -21.90 20.52
N VAL A 251 8.93 -21.10 20.37
CA VAL A 251 9.67 -21.01 19.08
C VAL A 251 10.35 -22.34 18.77
N ARG A 252 11.05 -22.95 19.74
CA ARG A 252 11.74 -24.23 19.55
C ARG A 252 10.79 -25.38 19.24
N ASP A 253 9.67 -25.46 19.99
CA ASP A 253 8.83 -26.66 20.01
C ASP A 253 7.65 -26.59 19.03
N ALA A 254 7.25 -25.39 18.59
CA ALA A 254 6.14 -25.19 17.66
C ALA A 254 6.53 -24.45 16.38
N VAL A 255 7.13 -23.24 16.50
CA VAL A 255 7.38 -22.38 15.33
C VAL A 255 8.45 -22.96 14.41
N MET A 256 9.63 -23.32 14.93
CA MET A 256 10.71 -23.87 14.10
C MET A 256 10.33 -25.19 13.42
N PRO A 257 9.63 -26.15 14.07
CA PRO A 257 9.11 -27.33 13.38
C PRO A 257 8.11 -27.00 12.26
N ALA A 258 7.25 -25.97 12.42
CA ALA A 258 6.33 -25.53 11.37
C ALA A 258 7.09 -24.95 10.17
N TYR A 259 8.11 -24.12 10.40
CA TYR A 259 9.02 -23.66 9.35
C TYR A 259 9.68 -24.83 8.61
N GLN A 260 10.16 -25.85 9.34
CA GLN A 260 10.79 -27.00 8.72
C GLN A 260 9.82 -27.77 7.82
N ARG A 261 8.57 -27.98 8.27
CA ARG A 261 7.53 -28.60 7.43
C ARG A 261 7.25 -27.80 6.16
N GLN A 262 7.23 -26.46 6.26
CA GLN A 262 7.03 -25.58 5.09
C GLN A 262 8.23 -25.64 4.13
N ILE A 263 9.47 -25.69 4.65
CA ILE A 263 10.69 -25.89 3.85
C ILE A 263 10.61 -27.24 3.11
N ASP A 264 10.24 -28.31 3.81
CA ASP A 264 10.17 -29.65 3.23
C ASP A 264 9.08 -29.73 2.14
N ALA A 265 7.93 -29.09 2.36
CA ALA A 265 6.87 -28.99 1.36
C ALA A 265 7.33 -28.23 0.10
N LEU A 266 8.02 -27.10 0.24
CA LEU A 266 8.57 -26.34 -0.90
C LEU A 266 9.65 -27.16 -1.63
N ARG A 267 10.54 -27.84 -0.92
CA ARG A 267 11.54 -28.74 -1.52
C ARG A 267 10.91 -29.89 -2.28
N ALA A 268 9.81 -30.44 -1.79
CA ALA A 268 9.10 -31.52 -2.46
C ALA A 268 8.46 -31.08 -3.79
N VAL A 269 7.96 -29.85 -3.89
CA VAL A 269 7.36 -29.32 -5.12
C VAL A 269 8.37 -28.69 -6.07
N ARG A 270 9.55 -28.26 -5.59
CA ARG A 270 10.61 -27.58 -6.37
C ARG A 270 11.03 -28.31 -7.65
N PRO A 271 11.19 -29.65 -7.70
CA PRO A 271 11.55 -30.36 -8.92
C PRO A 271 10.50 -30.29 -10.04
N ARG A 272 9.25 -29.94 -9.69
CA ARG A 272 8.13 -29.76 -10.65
C ARG A 272 7.96 -28.29 -11.07
N ALA A 273 8.66 -27.37 -10.41
CA ALA A 273 8.61 -25.96 -10.74
C ALA A 273 9.33 -25.68 -12.07
N VAL A 274 8.80 -24.77 -12.83
CA VAL A 274 9.37 -24.32 -14.11
C VAL A 274 9.85 -22.88 -13.99
N HIS A 275 10.72 -22.46 -14.92
CA HIS A 275 11.28 -21.11 -14.92
C HIS A 275 10.35 -20.06 -15.56
N ASP A 276 9.26 -20.49 -16.19
CA ASP A 276 8.30 -19.59 -16.81
C ASP A 276 7.67 -18.64 -15.78
N ALA A 277 7.78 -17.35 -16.05
CA ALA A 277 7.40 -16.29 -15.12
C ALA A 277 5.89 -16.01 -15.09
N GLY A 278 5.20 -16.18 -16.23
CA GLY A 278 3.82 -15.73 -16.40
C GLY A 278 2.77 -16.70 -15.86
N VAL A 279 1.65 -16.16 -15.38
CA VAL A 279 0.50 -16.96 -14.91
C VAL A 279 -0.25 -17.65 -16.05
N TRP A 280 0.02 -17.30 -17.31
CA TRP A 280 -0.56 -17.97 -18.49
C TRP A 280 -0.36 -19.49 -18.50
N ARG A 281 0.69 -19.99 -17.83
CA ARG A 281 1.00 -21.42 -17.69
C ARG A 281 0.11 -22.17 -16.69
N LEU A 282 -0.58 -21.44 -15.82
CA LEU A 282 -1.46 -22.01 -14.81
C LEU A 282 -2.84 -22.36 -15.41
N PRO A 283 -3.58 -23.30 -14.80
CA PRO A 283 -4.96 -23.56 -15.20
C PRO A 283 -5.79 -22.28 -15.18
N ARG A 284 -6.48 -21.97 -16.27
CA ARG A 284 -7.23 -20.72 -16.46
C ARG A 284 -6.38 -19.44 -16.31
N GLY A 285 -5.09 -19.51 -16.64
CA GLY A 285 -4.13 -18.43 -16.41
C GLY A 285 -4.52 -17.10 -17.07
N ALA A 286 -5.10 -17.12 -18.28
CA ALA A 286 -5.60 -15.92 -18.95
C ALA A 286 -6.75 -15.26 -18.19
N ASP A 287 -7.75 -16.02 -17.72
CA ASP A 287 -8.86 -15.52 -16.91
C ASP A 287 -8.35 -14.97 -15.57
N MET A 288 -7.37 -15.67 -14.98
CA MET A 288 -6.72 -15.27 -13.74
C MET A 288 -6.03 -13.92 -13.89
N TYR A 289 -5.25 -13.75 -14.96
CA TYR A 289 -4.57 -12.47 -15.21
C TYR A 289 -5.57 -11.34 -15.46
N ALA A 290 -6.61 -11.59 -16.25
CA ALA A 290 -7.66 -10.59 -16.49
C ALA A 290 -8.36 -10.16 -15.18
N ALA A 291 -8.70 -11.11 -14.29
CA ALA A 291 -9.29 -10.82 -13.00
C ALA A 291 -8.34 -10.04 -12.08
N ALA A 292 -7.06 -10.44 -12.04
CA ALA A 292 -6.02 -9.75 -11.28
C ALA A 292 -5.83 -8.32 -11.76
N LEU A 293 -5.66 -8.13 -13.08
CA LEU A 293 -5.44 -6.83 -13.70
C LEU A 293 -6.60 -5.88 -13.43
N ARG A 294 -7.85 -6.35 -13.66
CA ARG A 294 -9.07 -5.57 -13.37
C ARG A 294 -9.16 -5.16 -11.90
N SER A 295 -8.88 -6.07 -10.98
CA SER A 295 -8.92 -5.78 -9.54
C SER A 295 -7.86 -4.76 -9.14
N ARG A 296 -6.65 -4.87 -9.69
CA ARG A 296 -5.52 -4.00 -9.35
C ARG A 296 -5.62 -2.62 -9.99
N THR A 297 -6.08 -2.53 -11.23
CA THR A 297 -6.23 -1.26 -11.96
C THR A 297 -7.60 -0.61 -11.74
N THR A 298 -8.61 -1.37 -11.35
CA THR A 298 -10.02 -0.95 -11.26
C THR A 298 -10.53 -0.29 -12.57
N THR A 299 -10.02 -0.77 -13.71
CA THR A 299 -10.42 -0.36 -15.07
C THR A 299 -10.82 -1.56 -15.91
N THR A 300 -11.32 -1.30 -17.11
CA THR A 300 -11.66 -2.33 -18.12
C THR A 300 -10.61 -2.44 -19.22
N LEU A 301 -9.45 -1.78 -19.06
CA LEU A 301 -8.38 -1.83 -20.05
C LEU A 301 -7.87 -3.25 -20.23
N SER A 302 -7.69 -3.64 -21.48
CA SER A 302 -7.10 -4.92 -21.85
C SER A 302 -5.59 -4.93 -21.60
N PRO A 303 -4.96 -6.11 -21.47
CA PRO A 303 -3.51 -6.23 -21.37
C PRO A 303 -2.76 -5.55 -22.52
N ASP A 304 -3.30 -5.62 -23.76
CA ASP A 304 -2.67 -4.99 -24.93
C ASP A 304 -2.74 -3.46 -24.88
N GLU A 305 -3.87 -2.88 -24.47
CA GLU A 305 -3.98 -1.43 -24.27
C GLU A 305 -3.00 -0.93 -23.21
N ILE A 306 -2.87 -1.65 -22.09
CA ILE A 306 -1.92 -1.33 -21.03
C ILE A 306 -0.47 -1.46 -21.52
N HIS A 307 -0.15 -2.54 -22.25
CA HIS A 307 1.18 -2.72 -22.83
C HIS A 307 1.57 -1.57 -23.77
N ASN A 308 0.69 -1.25 -24.72
CA ASN A 308 0.92 -0.18 -25.69
C ASN A 308 1.01 1.20 -25.05
N MET A 309 0.23 1.47 -24.01
CA MET A 309 0.36 2.67 -23.17
C MET A 309 1.77 2.76 -22.57
N GLY A 310 2.28 1.66 -22.00
CA GLY A 310 3.63 1.61 -21.45
C GLY A 310 4.71 1.91 -22.47
N VAL A 311 4.62 1.30 -23.67
CA VAL A 311 5.58 1.53 -24.77
C VAL A 311 5.59 3.00 -25.21
N ALA A 312 4.42 3.60 -25.38
CA ALA A 312 4.30 5.00 -25.78
C ALA A 312 4.90 5.95 -24.73
N LEU A 313 4.59 5.75 -23.45
CA LEU A 313 5.11 6.58 -22.35
C LEU A 313 6.63 6.45 -22.17
N ILE A 314 7.20 5.25 -22.33
CA ILE A 314 8.66 5.06 -22.30
C ILE A 314 9.31 5.89 -23.40
N ALA A 315 8.75 5.88 -24.60
CA ALA A 315 9.31 6.65 -25.72
C ALA A 315 9.24 8.16 -25.45
N GLU A 316 8.12 8.66 -24.91
CA GLU A 316 7.92 10.05 -24.54
C GLU A 316 8.94 10.50 -23.48
N PHE A 317 9.00 9.80 -22.34
CA PHE A 317 9.91 10.17 -21.25
C PHE A 317 11.39 10.05 -21.64
N ASN A 318 11.74 9.05 -22.45
CA ASN A 318 13.10 8.93 -22.96
C ASN A 318 13.50 10.10 -23.87
N ALA A 319 12.58 10.63 -24.68
CA ALA A 319 12.85 11.80 -25.52
C ALA A 319 13.11 13.07 -24.67
N GLU A 320 12.36 13.25 -23.59
CA GLU A 320 12.61 14.35 -22.65
C GLU A 320 13.91 14.17 -21.88
N MET A 321 14.23 12.96 -21.40
CA MET A 321 15.49 12.66 -20.74
C MET A 321 16.68 12.87 -21.67
N ASP A 322 16.59 12.49 -22.96
CA ASP A 322 17.64 12.74 -23.96
C ASP A 322 17.95 14.24 -24.08
N THR A 323 16.91 15.06 -24.08
CA THR A 323 17.06 16.53 -24.15
C THR A 323 17.84 17.06 -22.93
N ILE A 324 17.51 16.61 -21.73
CA ILE A 324 18.19 17.03 -20.50
C ILE A 324 19.66 16.54 -20.51
N LEU A 325 19.87 15.25 -20.82
CA LEU A 325 21.20 14.66 -20.82
C LEU A 325 22.15 15.33 -21.84
N ARG A 326 21.62 15.71 -23.02
CA ARG A 326 22.40 16.49 -24.02
C ARG A 326 22.76 17.87 -23.50
N ALA A 327 21.84 18.53 -22.79
CA ALA A 327 22.12 19.84 -22.18
C ALA A 327 23.17 19.76 -21.05
N GLU A 328 23.34 18.59 -20.44
CA GLU A 328 24.40 18.29 -19.46
C GLU A 328 25.70 17.79 -20.14
N GLY A 329 25.82 17.85 -21.49
CA GLY A 329 26.98 17.43 -22.24
C GLY A 329 27.11 15.92 -22.47
N MET A 330 26.13 15.14 -22.03
CA MET A 330 26.12 13.67 -22.16
C MET A 330 25.45 13.29 -23.49
N THR A 331 26.21 13.15 -24.57
CA THR A 331 25.69 12.98 -25.94
C THR A 331 25.91 11.59 -26.53
N ARG A 332 26.69 10.72 -25.88
CA ARG A 332 27.06 9.38 -26.38
C ARG A 332 26.33 8.26 -25.65
N GLY A 333 25.90 7.25 -26.38
CA GLY A 333 25.18 6.10 -25.86
C GLY A 333 23.67 6.30 -25.77
N THR A 334 22.96 5.27 -25.33
CA THR A 334 21.50 5.32 -25.10
C THR A 334 21.16 6.20 -23.90
N VAL A 335 19.90 6.60 -23.75
CA VAL A 335 19.42 7.33 -22.55
C VAL A 335 19.74 6.54 -21.29
N ALA A 336 19.42 5.25 -21.27
CA ALA A 336 19.67 4.35 -20.15
C ALA A 336 21.16 4.28 -19.76
N GLN A 337 22.07 4.18 -20.74
CA GLN A 337 23.51 4.16 -20.47
C GLN A 337 24.01 5.48 -19.86
N ARG A 338 23.52 6.61 -20.34
CA ARG A 338 23.88 7.93 -19.83
C ARG A 338 23.33 8.19 -18.42
N VAL A 339 22.11 7.74 -18.15
CA VAL A 339 21.52 7.80 -16.81
C VAL A 339 22.33 6.93 -15.84
N GLN A 340 22.71 5.73 -16.26
CA GLN A 340 23.57 4.84 -15.44
C GLN A 340 24.96 5.45 -15.19
N GLU A 341 25.55 6.11 -16.18
CA GLU A 341 26.82 6.84 -16.01
C GLU A 341 26.65 7.98 -15.00
N LEU A 342 25.59 8.78 -15.13
CA LEU A 342 25.28 9.88 -14.21
C LEU A 342 25.09 9.39 -12.77
N SER A 343 24.38 8.27 -12.59
CA SER A 343 24.10 7.69 -11.27
C SER A 343 25.37 7.26 -10.52
N ARG A 344 26.47 7.02 -11.24
CA ARG A 344 27.76 6.60 -10.65
C ARG A 344 28.73 7.76 -10.43
N ARG A 345 28.37 8.96 -10.83
CA ARG A 345 29.23 10.13 -10.65
C ARG A 345 29.36 10.48 -9.18
N ALA A 346 30.59 10.78 -8.75
CA ALA A 346 30.89 11.09 -7.36
C ALA A 346 30.12 12.32 -6.81
N ASP A 347 29.83 13.32 -7.68
CA ASP A 347 29.03 14.50 -7.31
C ASP A 347 27.53 14.17 -7.11
N GLN A 348 27.07 13.02 -7.61
CA GLN A 348 25.70 12.55 -7.43
C GLN A 348 25.53 11.58 -6.26
N LEU A 349 26.59 11.17 -5.60
CA LEU A 349 26.53 10.20 -4.52
C LEU A 349 26.72 10.87 -3.15
N TYR A 350 26.10 10.28 -2.13
CA TYR A 350 26.38 10.57 -0.74
C TYR A 350 27.43 9.56 -0.23
N PRO A 351 28.30 9.96 0.71
CA PRO A 351 29.20 9.01 1.35
C PRO A 351 28.42 7.87 2.01
N ASN A 352 28.84 6.61 1.81
CA ASN A 352 28.20 5.46 2.46
C ASN A 352 28.66 5.31 3.93
N THR A 353 28.36 6.33 4.71
CA THR A 353 28.67 6.48 6.13
C THR A 353 27.41 6.94 6.88
N ASP A 354 27.40 6.87 8.20
CA ASP A 354 26.26 7.38 8.98
C ASP A 354 26.06 8.89 8.79
N ALA A 355 27.13 9.66 8.69
CA ALA A 355 27.05 11.09 8.35
C ALA A 355 26.41 11.34 6.98
N GLY A 356 26.71 10.50 5.97
CA GLY A 356 26.06 10.58 4.66
C GLY A 356 24.58 10.22 4.71
N ARG A 357 24.19 9.24 5.53
CA ARG A 357 22.78 8.88 5.79
C ARG A 357 22.01 10.01 6.48
N GLU A 358 22.62 10.63 7.48
CA GLU A 358 22.06 11.80 8.15
C GLU A 358 21.86 12.98 7.18
N GLN A 359 22.82 13.20 6.26
CA GLN A 359 22.70 14.23 5.24
C GLN A 359 21.55 13.96 4.28
N ILE A 360 21.33 12.69 3.85
CA ILE A 360 20.16 12.32 3.04
C ILE A 360 18.88 12.70 3.77
N LEU A 361 18.74 12.33 5.05
CA LEU A 361 17.55 12.65 5.83
C LEU A 361 17.35 14.16 6.00
N ALA A 362 18.43 14.91 6.18
CA ALA A 362 18.38 16.38 6.28
C ALA A 362 17.91 17.02 4.97
N ASP A 363 18.44 16.57 3.83
CA ASP A 363 18.09 17.06 2.50
C ASP A 363 16.62 16.73 2.17
N LEU A 364 16.14 15.51 2.45
CA LEU A 364 14.74 15.12 2.28
C LEU A 364 13.80 15.97 3.12
N ASN A 365 14.13 16.22 4.40
CA ASN A 365 13.33 17.09 5.27
C ASN A 365 13.33 18.56 4.77
N ALA A 366 14.42 19.04 4.21
CA ALA A 366 14.47 20.38 3.60
C ALA A 366 13.57 20.47 2.35
N GLN A 367 13.60 19.48 1.48
CA GLN A 367 12.72 19.37 0.31
C GLN A 367 11.25 19.29 0.70
N THR A 368 10.91 18.51 1.74
CA THR A 368 9.53 18.41 2.25
C THR A 368 9.03 19.78 2.72
N ARG A 369 9.80 20.51 3.53
CA ARG A 369 9.41 21.87 3.94
C ARG A 369 9.23 22.83 2.77
N ALA A 370 10.07 22.70 1.75
CA ALA A 370 9.98 23.56 0.56
C ALA A 370 8.69 23.30 -0.23
N ILE A 371 8.32 22.04 -0.45
CA ILE A 371 7.10 21.72 -1.18
C ILE A 371 5.84 21.97 -0.35
N GLU A 372 5.85 21.77 0.96
CA GLU A 372 4.73 22.12 1.87
C GLU A 372 4.32 23.59 1.71
N ALA A 373 5.28 24.49 1.54
CA ALA A 373 5.00 25.91 1.30
C ALA A 373 4.27 26.18 -0.04
N LEU A 374 4.31 25.26 -0.99
CA LEU A 374 3.62 25.37 -2.27
C LEU A 374 2.21 24.77 -2.25
N MET A 375 1.88 23.97 -1.24
CA MET A 375 0.58 23.25 -1.19
C MET A 375 -0.65 24.16 -1.29
N PRO A 376 -0.67 25.38 -0.69
CA PRO A 376 -1.79 26.29 -0.87
C PRO A 376 -2.04 26.74 -2.33
N GLN A 377 -1.10 26.51 -3.25
CA GLN A 377 -1.30 26.78 -4.67
C GLN A 377 -2.09 25.65 -5.37
N ALA A 378 -2.06 24.44 -4.82
CA ALA A 378 -2.70 23.27 -5.41
C ALA A 378 -3.90 22.72 -4.62
N PHE A 379 -4.07 23.12 -3.35
CA PHE A 379 -5.11 22.61 -2.44
C PHE A 379 -5.74 23.74 -1.63
N ASN A 380 -7.06 23.68 -1.35
CA ASN A 380 -7.70 24.46 -0.32
C ASN A 380 -7.67 23.70 1.03
N THR A 381 -7.80 22.37 0.99
CA THR A 381 -7.72 21.51 2.18
C THR A 381 -6.28 21.06 2.37
N LEU A 382 -5.67 21.46 3.49
CA LEU A 382 -4.31 21.10 3.82
C LEU A 382 -4.29 19.94 4.85
N ALA A 383 -3.44 18.96 4.64
CA ALA A 383 -3.22 17.88 5.60
C ALA A 383 -2.62 18.41 6.91
N ARG A 384 -3.11 17.94 8.05
CA ARG A 384 -2.70 18.38 9.39
C ARG A 384 -1.75 17.41 10.07
N ALA A 385 -1.80 16.13 9.69
CA ALA A 385 -0.92 15.13 10.26
C ALA A 385 0.56 15.46 9.98
N ARG A 386 1.43 15.26 10.97
CA ARG A 386 2.86 15.48 10.80
C ARG A 386 3.50 14.31 10.06
N LEU A 387 4.45 14.64 9.18
CA LEU A 387 5.31 13.66 8.51
C LEU A 387 6.67 13.59 9.22
N GLU A 388 7.14 12.38 9.45
CA GLU A 388 8.52 12.11 9.83
C GLU A 388 9.21 11.28 8.73
N ILE A 389 10.44 11.65 8.36
CA ILE A 389 11.26 10.88 7.44
C ILE A 389 12.27 10.09 8.28
N ARG A 390 12.27 8.77 8.12
CA ARG A 390 13.05 7.85 8.94
C ARG A 390 13.84 6.88 8.06
N ARG A 391 15.02 6.51 8.56
CA ARG A 391 15.74 5.35 8.02
C ARG A 391 14.98 4.07 8.36
N VAL A 392 14.88 3.14 7.40
CA VAL A 392 14.46 1.76 7.71
C VAL A 392 15.38 1.20 8.80
N PRO A 393 14.85 0.52 9.82
CA PRO A 393 15.71 -0.05 10.88
C PRO A 393 16.81 -0.94 10.28
N PRO A 394 18.09 -0.76 10.67
CA PRO A 394 19.23 -1.46 10.04
C PRO A 394 19.09 -2.99 9.99
N TYR A 395 18.43 -3.59 10.98
CA TYR A 395 18.22 -5.03 11.03
C TYR A 395 17.19 -5.56 10.04
N THR A 396 16.36 -4.69 9.42
CA THR A 396 15.36 -5.04 8.41
C THR A 396 15.73 -4.56 7.00
N GLU A 397 16.73 -3.70 6.85
CA GLU A 397 17.09 -3.07 5.57
C GLU A 397 17.34 -4.08 4.45
N ALA A 398 17.92 -5.24 4.76
CA ALA A 398 18.25 -6.26 3.75
C ALA A 398 17.02 -6.84 3.03
N GLY A 399 15.86 -6.82 3.67
CA GLY A 399 14.59 -7.35 3.12
C GLY A 399 13.54 -6.27 2.85
N ALA A 400 13.80 -5.03 3.25
CA ALA A 400 12.86 -3.92 3.07
C ALA A 400 12.93 -3.33 1.65
N PRO A 401 11.80 -2.79 1.13
CA PRO A 401 11.81 -2.02 -0.11
C PRO A 401 12.65 -0.74 0.03
N GLY A 402 12.95 -0.08 -1.10
CA GLY A 402 13.71 1.17 -1.13
C GLY A 402 13.06 2.30 -0.32
N GLY A 403 11.73 2.40 -0.32
CA GLY A 403 10.98 3.33 0.51
C GLY A 403 9.53 2.89 0.66
N TYR A 404 8.89 3.35 1.74
CA TYR A 404 7.45 3.13 1.97
C TYR A 404 6.89 4.14 2.99
N TYR A 405 5.60 4.40 2.86
CA TYR A 405 4.88 5.25 3.81
C TYR A 405 4.08 4.43 4.82
N GLN A 406 4.19 4.81 6.09
CA GLN A 406 3.36 4.30 7.18
C GLN A 406 2.42 5.41 7.68
N ARG A 407 1.11 5.15 7.61
CA ARG A 407 0.09 6.12 8.00
C ARG A 407 0.17 6.52 9.48
N ALA A 408 -0.27 7.74 9.78
CA ALA A 408 -0.45 8.20 11.15
C ALA A 408 -1.47 7.34 11.91
N ALA A 409 -1.33 7.27 13.24
CA ALA A 409 -2.35 6.67 14.08
C ALA A 409 -3.61 7.55 14.11
N LEU A 410 -4.80 6.92 14.09
CA LEU A 410 -6.07 7.66 14.10
C LEU A 410 -6.30 8.46 15.37
N ASP A 411 -5.71 8.03 16.48
CA ASP A 411 -5.74 8.71 17.79
C ASP A 411 -4.68 9.81 17.92
N GLY A 412 -3.88 10.07 16.88
CA GLY A 412 -2.81 11.06 16.88
C GLY A 412 -1.56 10.70 17.69
N SER A 413 -1.51 9.51 18.29
CA SER A 413 -0.38 9.05 19.13
C SER A 413 0.92 8.85 18.34
N ARG A 414 0.85 8.63 17.04
CA ARG A 414 1.98 8.41 16.15
C ARG A 414 1.82 9.20 14.85
N PRO A 415 2.83 9.99 14.43
CA PRO A 415 2.81 10.70 13.15
C PRO A 415 2.87 9.73 11.96
N GLY A 416 2.58 10.21 10.77
CA GLY A 416 2.89 9.53 9.53
C GLY A 416 4.39 9.43 9.34
N ALA A 417 4.88 8.33 8.80
CA ALA A 417 6.31 8.13 8.60
C ALA A 417 6.62 7.65 7.18
N TYR A 418 7.50 8.38 6.50
CA TYR A 418 8.18 7.90 5.30
C TYR A 418 9.46 7.21 5.72
N TYR A 419 9.58 5.93 5.43
CA TYR A 419 10.78 5.14 5.65
C TYR A 419 11.58 5.04 4.35
N ILE A 420 12.87 5.37 4.41
CA ILE A 420 13.83 5.19 3.31
C ILE A 420 14.88 4.16 3.70
N ASN A 421 15.15 3.20 2.82
CA ASN A 421 16.18 2.18 3.01
C ASN A 421 17.55 2.76 2.68
N LEU A 422 18.38 2.97 3.70
CA LEU A 422 19.69 3.55 3.56
C LEU A 422 20.82 2.54 3.81
N ARG A 423 20.57 1.25 3.54
CA ARG A 423 21.60 0.20 3.64
C ARG A 423 22.84 0.56 2.82
N ASP A 424 22.64 1.00 1.61
CA ASP A 424 23.69 1.50 0.72
C ASP A 424 23.27 2.85 0.12
N THR A 425 24.00 3.91 0.47
CA THR A 425 23.73 5.25 -0.05
C THR A 425 24.02 5.37 -1.55
N GLY A 426 24.77 4.44 -2.13
CA GLY A 426 25.03 4.36 -3.56
C GLY A 426 23.78 4.01 -4.40
N GLU A 427 22.75 3.46 -3.77
CA GLU A 427 21.45 3.22 -4.41
C GLU A 427 20.61 4.51 -4.56
N TRP A 428 21.06 5.62 -3.95
CA TRP A 428 20.32 6.89 -3.90
C TRP A 428 21.12 8.07 -4.49
N PRO A 429 21.30 8.13 -5.81
CA PRO A 429 21.86 9.33 -6.44
C PRO A 429 21.03 10.57 -6.10
N ARG A 430 21.70 11.70 -5.86
CA ARG A 430 21.07 12.96 -5.42
C ARG A 430 19.90 13.39 -6.28
N PHE A 431 20.00 13.17 -7.59
CA PHE A 431 18.98 13.60 -8.54
C PHE A 431 17.70 12.75 -8.48
N THR A 432 17.72 11.52 -7.91
CA THR A 432 16.55 10.64 -7.82
C THR A 432 15.74 10.84 -6.54
N LEU A 433 16.36 11.31 -5.46
CA LEU A 433 15.77 11.43 -4.13
C LEU A 433 14.53 12.31 -4.06
N PRO A 434 14.45 13.49 -4.71
CA PRO A 434 13.29 14.36 -4.61
C PRO A 434 11.99 13.68 -5.03
N THR A 435 12.04 12.90 -6.09
CA THR A 435 10.85 12.24 -6.66
C THR A 435 10.24 11.24 -5.68
N LEU A 436 11.06 10.38 -5.06
CA LEU A 436 10.57 9.45 -4.05
C LEU A 436 10.00 10.19 -2.83
N ASN A 437 10.64 11.29 -2.42
CA ASN A 437 10.15 12.12 -1.32
C ASN A 437 8.75 12.69 -1.61
N TYR A 438 8.48 13.11 -2.85
CA TYR A 438 7.17 13.61 -3.26
C TYR A 438 6.14 12.48 -3.40
N HIS A 439 6.58 11.27 -3.72
CA HIS A 439 5.72 10.08 -3.79
C HIS A 439 5.25 9.62 -2.39
N GLU A 440 6.20 9.41 -1.46
CA GLU A 440 5.91 8.89 -0.13
C GLU A 440 5.39 9.97 0.83
N GLY A 441 5.90 11.20 0.67
CA GLY A 441 5.62 12.33 1.54
C GLY A 441 4.54 13.27 0.99
N VAL A 442 4.95 14.52 0.72
CA VAL A 442 4.10 15.63 0.27
C VAL A 442 4.42 15.96 -1.18
N PRO A 443 3.40 16.02 -2.07
CA PRO A 443 1.95 15.83 -1.87
C PRO A 443 1.46 14.38 -2.08
N GLY A 444 2.32 13.36 -1.95
CA GLY A 444 2.02 11.96 -2.27
C GLY A 444 1.21 11.22 -1.19
N HIS A 445 1.67 10.02 -0.82
CA HIS A 445 0.95 9.12 0.09
C HIS A 445 0.60 9.74 1.43
N HIS A 446 1.55 10.43 2.07
CA HIS A 446 1.28 11.12 3.33
C HIS A 446 0.11 12.10 3.21
N TRP A 447 0.15 12.95 2.20
CA TRP A 447 -0.87 13.98 1.98
C TRP A 447 -2.26 13.37 1.73
N GLN A 448 -2.35 12.45 0.80
CA GLN A 448 -3.60 11.79 0.40
C GLN A 448 -4.23 11.04 1.57
N ILE A 449 -3.45 10.23 2.28
CA ILE A 449 -3.94 9.40 3.39
C ILE A 449 -4.35 10.27 4.58
N SER A 450 -3.59 11.33 4.87
CA SER A 450 -3.93 12.26 5.94
C SER A 450 -5.26 12.97 5.70
N ILE A 451 -5.49 13.52 4.50
CA ILE A 451 -6.77 14.14 4.14
C ILE A 451 -7.91 13.11 4.27
N GLN A 452 -7.72 11.88 3.80
CA GLN A 452 -8.71 10.81 3.95
C GLN A 452 -9.03 10.50 5.41
N GLN A 453 -8.02 10.38 6.28
CA GLN A 453 -8.21 10.11 7.71
C GLN A 453 -8.86 11.29 8.45
N GLU A 454 -8.53 12.51 8.06
CA GLU A 454 -9.01 13.74 8.69
C GLU A 454 -10.42 14.16 8.23
N SER A 455 -10.93 13.61 7.14
CA SER A 455 -12.23 14.02 6.58
C SER A 455 -13.41 13.68 7.51
N GLY A 456 -13.29 12.68 8.39
CA GLY A 456 -14.34 12.25 9.33
C GLY A 456 -15.64 11.80 8.68
N ALA A 457 -15.73 11.97 7.37
CA ALA A 457 -16.94 11.84 6.58
C ALA A 457 -17.04 10.49 5.85
N ILE A 458 -15.95 9.72 5.80
CA ILE A 458 -15.86 8.46 5.06
C ILE A 458 -16.22 7.29 5.98
N PRO A 459 -17.20 6.43 5.62
CA PRO A 459 -17.56 5.26 6.43
C PRO A 459 -16.35 4.37 6.74
N PHE A 460 -16.33 3.72 7.90
CA PHE A 460 -15.21 2.91 8.39
C PHE A 460 -14.80 1.82 7.39
N ILE A 461 -15.75 1.17 6.72
CA ILE A 461 -15.43 0.19 5.69
C ILE A 461 -14.55 0.77 4.58
N ARG A 462 -14.77 2.02 4.17
CA ARG A 462 -13.99 2.69 3.12
C ARG A 462 -12.67 3.28 3.64
N SER A 463 -12.67 3.82 4.85
CA SER A 463 -11.48 4.48 5.41
C SER A 463 -10.44 3.50 5.96
N ALA A 464 -10.87 2.30 6.43
CA ALA A 464 -10.01 1.36 7.14
C ALA A 464 -9.95 -0.05 6.52
N MET A 465 -10.98 -0.48 5.78
CA MET A 465 -11.09 -1.87 5.31
C MET A 465 -10.80 -2.05 3.82
N LEU A 466 -11.16 -1.07 2.99
CA LEU A 466 -10.94 -1.11 1.54
C LEU A 466 -9.74 -0.27 1.15
N GLY A 467 -9.05 -0.69 0.07
CA GLY A 467 -7.96 0.04 -0.55
C GLY A 467 -7.92 -0.25 -2.05
N PHE A 468 -7.51 0.75 -2.83
CA PHE A 468 -7.46 0.68 -4.28
C PHE A 468 -6.07 1.11 -4.74
N SER A 469 -5.24 0.12 -5.10
CA SER A 469 -3.84 0.34 -5.47
C SER A 469 -3.73 1.37 -6.60
N ALA A 470 -4.59 1.29 -7.63
CA ALA A 470 -4.54 2.22 -8.75
C ALA A 470 -4.90 3.67 -8.35
N PHE A 471 -5.73 3.88 -7.33
CA PHE A 471 -5.95 5.22 -6.79
C PHE A 471 -4.73 5.71 -6.01
N SER A 472 -4.27 4.94 -5.04
CA SER A 472 -3.20 5.37 -4.13
C SER A 472 -1.86 5.55 -4.85
N GLU A 473 -1.46 4.55 -5.65
CA GLU A 473 -0.20 4.60 -6.41
C GLU A 473 -0.29 5.57 -7.60
N GLY A 474 -1.47 5.63 -8.22
CA GLY A 474 -1.75 6.63 -9.27
C GLY A 474 -1.66 8.05 -8.74
N TRP A 475 -2.17 8.29 -7.52
CA TRP A 475 -2.00 9.57 -6.84
C TRP A 475 -0.54 9.85 -6.52
N GLY A 476 0.24 8.87 -6.00
CA GLY A 476 1.67 9.02 -5.75
C GLY A 476 2.43 9.49 -6.99
N LEU A 477 2.19 8.85 -8.15
CA LEU A 477 2.80 9.28 -9.41
C LEU A 477 2.27 10.62 -9.93
N TYR A 478 0.99 10.91 -9.72
CA TYR A 478 0.42 12.20 -10.04
C TYR A 478 1.00 13.31 -9.16
N ALA A 479 1.29 13.02 -7.90
CA ALA A 479 1.95 13.93 -6.97
C ALA A 479 3.40 14.26 -7.39
N GLU A 480 4.14 13.29 -7.93
CA GLU A 480 5.45 13.51 -8.57
C GLU A 480 5.34 14.50 -9.74
N GLN A 481 4.32 14.31 -10.61
CA GLN A 481 4.01 15.21 -11.71
C GLN A 481 3.59 16.60 -11.22
N LEU A 482 2.72 16.68 -10.22
CA LEU A 482 2.25 17.94 -9.63
C LEU A 482 3.42 18.73 -9.04
N ALA A 483 4.40 18.07 -8.44
CA ALA A 483 5.61 18.72 -7.97
C ALA A 483 6.41 19.37 -9.12
N ASP A 484 6.57 18.68 -10.27
CA ASP A 484 7.17 19.27 -11.48
C ASP A 484 6.34 20.48 -11.99
N GLU A 485 5.03 20.34 -12.08
CA GLU A 485 4.10 21.42 -12.49
C GLU A 485 4.13 22.65 -11.54
N LEU A 486 4.38 22.44 -10.25
CA LEU A 486 4.59 23.51 -9.25
C LEU A 486 5.99 24.15 -9.32
N GLY A 487 6.85 23.67 -10.22
CA GLY A 487 8.15 24.27 -10.51
C GLY A 487 9.28 23.89 -9.56
N VAL A 488 9.16 22.80 -8.78
CA VAL A 488 10.22 22.38 -7.85
C VAL A 488 11.54 22.06 -8.57
N TYR A 489 11.48 21.75 -9.85
CA TYR A 489 12.66 21.46 -10.68
C TYR A 489 13.09 22.63 -11.59
N ALA A 490 12.51 23.83 -11.48
CA ALA A 490 12.80 24.97 -12.36
C ALA A 490 14.29 25.30 -12.45
N ASN A 491 15.03 25.14 -11.36
CA ASN A 491 16.48 25.37 -11.28
C ASN A 491 17.25 24.07 -11.00
N ASN A 492 16.64 22.89 -11.22
CA ASN A 492 17.23 21.58 -10.94
C ASN A 492 16.92 20.60 -12.07
N ARG A 493 17.63 20.74 -13.22
CA ARG A 493 17.43 19.86 -14.39
C ARG A 493 17.67 18.39 -14.07
N LEU A 494 18.68 18.09 -13.25
CA LEU A 494 18.99 16.72 -12.86
C LEU A 494 17.87 16.15 -11.97
N GLY A 495 17.29 16.93 -11.05
CA GLY A 495 16.11 16.50 -10.31
C GLY A 495 14.92 16.16 -11.23
N ARG A 496 14.70 16.97 -12.29
CA ARG A 496 13.68 16.65 -13.30
C ARG A 496 14.02 15.38 -14.11
N LEU A 497 15.30 15.14 -14.39
CA LEU A 497 15.74 13.88 -14.98
C LEU A 497 15.39 12.69 -14.07
N GLY A 498 15.60 12.81 -12.75
CA GLY A 498 15.22 11.79 -11.77
C GLY A 498 13.71 11.52 -11.75
N TYR A 499 12.89 12.56 -11.86
CA TYR A 499 11.43 12.41 -12.03
C TYR A 499 11.08 11.63 -13.30
N LEU A 500 11.66 11.98 -14.44
CA LEU A 500 11.43 11.28 -15.71
C LEU A 500 11.91 9.83 -15.68
N GLN A 501 13.05 9.55 -15.03
CA GLN A 501 13.52 8.17 -14.80
C GLN A 501 12.53 7.38 -13.96
N SER A 502 12.03 7.96 -12.86
CA SER A 502 10.99 7.36 -12.01
C SER A 502 9.72 7.06 -12.81
N ALA A 503 9.27 8.00 -13.65
CA ALA A 503 8.11 7.82 -14.52
C ALA A 503 8.36 6.71 -15.57
N THR A 504 9.56 6.65 -16.16
CA THR A 504 9.96 5.59 -17.12
C THR A 504 9.96 4.22 -16.45
N PHE A 505 10.49 4.13 -15.22
CA PHE A 505 10.45 2.88 -14.45
C PHE A 505 9.01 2.39 -14.25
N ARG A 506 8.06 3.27 -13.90
CA ARG A 506 6.66 2.92 -13.70
C ARG A 506 5.93 2.62 -15.03
N ALA A 507 6.29 3.29 -16.12
CA ALA A 507 5.80 2.96 -17.47
C ALA A 507 6.31 1.58 -17.93
N SER A 508 7.57 1.25 -17.62
CA SER A 508 8.17 -0.06 -17.93
C SER A 508 7.43 -1.21 -17.22
N ARG A 509 6.89 -0.97 -16.03
CA ARG A 509 6.04 -1.96 -15.32
C ARG A 509 4.85 -2.40 -16.14
N LEU A 510 4.20 -1.48 -16.90
CA LEU A 510 3.09 -1.82 -17.79
C LEU A 510 3.51 -2.81 -18.87
N VAL A 511 4.70 -2.60 -19.44
CA VAL A 511 5.25 -3.42 -20.53
C VAL A 511 5.67 -4.80 -20.03
N VAL A 512 6.41 -4.86 -18.91
CA VAL A 512 6.98 -6.14 -18.45
C VAL A 512 5.93 -7.03 -17.75
N ASP A 513 4.98 -6.47 -17.00
CA ASP A 513 3.91 -7.24 -16.35
C ASP A 513 3.00 -7.88 -17.41
N THR A 514 2.50 -7.10 -18.37
CA THR A 514 1.71 -7.62 -19.49
C THR A 514 2.54 -8.49 -20.43
N GLY A 515 3.83 -8.18 -20.59
CA GLY A 515 4.80 -8.99 -21.32
C GLY A 515 4.86 -10.42 -20.77
N MET A 516 5.09 -10.57 -19.47
CA MET A 516 5.22 -11.87 -18.83
C MET A 516 3.89 -12.61 -18.75
N HIS A 517 2.82 -11.95 -18.29
CA HIS A 517 1.55 -12.63 -17.98
C HIS A 517 0.63 -12.81 -19.17
N HIS A 518 0.74 -11.99 -20.22
CA HIS A 518 -0.10 -12.03 -21.40
C HIS A 518 0.68 -12.41 -22.68
N LYS A 519 1.85 -11.78 -22.91
CA LYS A 519 2.65 -12.00 -24.13
C LYS A 519 3.68 -13.14 -24.00
N ARG A 520 3.70 -13.85 -22.87
CA ARG A 520 4.57 -15.00 -22.58
C ARG A 520 6.06 -14.71 -22.64
N TRP A 521 6.45 -13.49 -22.24
CA TRP A 521 7.87 -13.17 -22.09
C TRP A 521 8.50 -14.01 -20.99
N SER A 522 9.77 -14.37 -21.18
CA SER A 522 10.56 -14.95 -20.08
C SER A 522 10.89 -13.88 -19.04
N ARG A 523 11.33 -14.33 -17.87
CA ARG A 523 11.86 -13.48 -16.81
C ARG A 523 13.02 -12.62 -17.31
N GLU A 524 13.94 -13.22 -18.09
CA GLU A 524 15.13 -12.58 -18.64
C GLU A 524 14.79 -11.53 -19.69
N GLN A 525 13.80 -11.81 -20.55
CA GLN A 525 13.30 -10.81 -21.50
C GLN A 525 12.72 -9.58 -20.77
N ALA A 526 11.96 -9.81 -19.70
CA ALA A 526 11.42 -8.72 -18.89
C ALA A 526 12.52 -7.91 -18.20
N ILE A 527 13.53 -8.58 -17.62
CA ILE A 527 14.71 -7.93 -16.99
C ILE A 527 15.43 -7.07 -18.04
N GLN A 528 15.79 -7.63 -19.18
CA GLN A 528 16.50 -6.89 -20.23
C GLN A 528 15.68 -5.70 -20.75
N SER A 529 14.39 -5.88 -20.99
CA SER A 529 13.51 -4.80 -21.46
C SER A 529 13.49 -3.64 -20.47
N MET A 530 13.34 -3.94 -19.18
CA MET A 530 13.27 -2.91 -18.15
C MET A 530 14.62 -2.20 -17.96
N MET A 531 15.73 -2.92 -17.95
CA MET A 531 17.08 -2.33 -17.88
C MET A 531 17.36 -1.40 -19.07
N GLN A 532 16.96 -1.80 -20.28
CA GLN A 532 17.15 -0.98 -21.48
C GLN A 532 16.32 0.31 -21.47
N ALA A 533 15.15 0.27 -20.83
CA ALA A 533 14.29 1.43 -20.72
C ALA A 533 14.75 2.42 -19.63
N THR A 534 15.23 1.92 -18.48
CA THR A 534 15.43 2.73 -17.26
C THR A 534 16.89 3.04 -16.95
N GLY A 535 17.81 2.17 -17.36
CA GLY A 535 19.23 2.24 -16.95
C GLY A 535 19.51 1.78 -15.52
N ASP A 536 18.51 1.17 -14.85
CA ASP A 536 18.67 0.66 -13.49
C ASP A 536 19.57 -0.58 -13.44
N LEU A 537 20.10 -0.88 -12.25
CA LEU A 537 20.96 -2.03 -12.02
C LEU A 537 20.20 -3.35 -12.18
N GLU A 538 20.84 -4.36 -12.76
CA GLU A 538 20.26 -5.67 -12.97
C GLU A 538 19.72 -6.31 -11.69
N SER A 539 20.45 -6.15 -10.56
CA SER A 539 20.01 -6.69 -9.26
C SER A 539 18.68 -6.10 -8.80
N SER A 540 18.50 -4.79 -8.95
CA SER A 540 17.27 -4.09 -8.59
C SER A 540 16.12 -4.47 -9.52
N VAL A 541 16.38 -4.48 -10.85
CA VAL A 541 15.39 -4.87 -11.85
C VAL A 541 14.96 -6.33 -11.67
N THR A 542 15.91 -7.24 -11.39
CA THR A 542 15.61 -8.66 -11.14
C THR A 542 14.66 -8.82 -9.95
N THR A 543 14.91 -8.12 -8.84
CA THR A 543 14.05 -8.16 -7.65
C THR A 543 12.62 -7.69 -7.99
N GLU A 544 12.50 -6.64 -8.78
CA GLU A 544 11.21 -6.10 -9.22
C GLU A 544 10.48 -7.07 -10.16
N ILE A 545 11.15 -7.62 -11.16
CA ILE A 545 10.55 -8.58 -12.09
C ILE A 545 10.08 -9.84 -11.34
N GLU A 546 10.87 -10.37 -10.42
CA GLU A 546 10.48 -11.51 -9.58
C GLU A 546 9.27 -11.20 -8.69
N ARG A 547 9.11 -9.94 -8.24
CA ARG A 547 7.91 -9.47 -7.55
C ARG A 547 6.69 -9.49 -8.46
N TYR A 548 6.81 -9.02 -9.70
CA TYR A 548 5.68 -9.00 -10.64
C TYR A 548 5.22 -10.41 -11.01
N CYS A 549 6.15 -11.37 -11.08
CA CYS A 549 5.80 -12.79 -11.35
C CYS A 549 4.83 -13.38 -10.31
N VAL A 550 4.90 -12.93 -9.06
CA VAL A 550 4.08 -13.48 -7.97
C VAL A 550 2.88 -12.59 -7.60
N TRP A 551 2.86 -11.34 -8.09
CA TRP A 551 1.75 -10.40 -7.91
C TRP A 551 1.26 -9.85 -9.26
N PRO A 552 0.61 -10.68 -10.10
CA PRO A 552 0.19 -10.29 -11.44
C PRO A 552 -0.73 -9.06 -11.42
N GLY A 553 -0.46 -8.13 -12.34
CA GLY A 553 -1.22 -6.90 -12.53
C GLY A 553 -0.99 -5.80 -11.49
N GLN A 554 -0.33 -6.08 -10.36
CA GLN A 554 -0.11 -5.06 -9.33
C GLN A 554 0.79 -3.93 -9.83
N ALA A 555 1.82 -4.27 -10.57
CA ALA A 555 2.76 -3.31 -11.12
C ALA A 555 2.10 -2.34 -12.12
N CYS A 556 1.01 -2.74 -12.76
CA CYS A 556 0.25 -1.90 -13.69
C CYS A 556 -0.55 -0.80 -12.99
N SER A 557 -0.91 -0.97 -11.72
CA SER A 557 -1.79 -0.04 -10.99
C SER A 557 -1.22 1.39 -10.91
N TYR A 558 0.09 1.54 -10.81
CA TYR A 558 0.80 2.81 -10.70
C TYR A 558 0.51 3.75 -11.87
N MET A 559 0.99 3.39 -13.05
CA MET A 559 0.91 4.26 -14.23
C MET A 559 -0.50 4.30 -14.83
N VAL A 560 -1.27 3.20 -14.75
CA VAL A 560 -2.70 3.22 -15.13
C VAL A 560 -3.46 4.23 -14.26
N GLY A 561 -3.18 4.26 -12.96
CA GLY A 561 -3.78 5.23 -12.03
C GLY A 561 -3.44 6.67 -12.40
N ARG A 562 -2.16 6.99 -12.62
CA ARG A 562 -1.72 8.33 -13.03
C ARG A 562 -2.40 8.77 -14.34
N GLN A 563 -2.43 7.90 -15.34
CA GLN A 563 -3.03 8.21 -16.63
C GLN A 563 -4.54 8.44 -16.50
N ALA A 564 -5.22 7.67 -15.66
CA ALA A 564 -6.63 7.89 -15.37
C ALA A 564 -6.88 9.26 -14.70
N ILE A 565 -6.08 9.63 -13.69
CA ILE A 565 -6.18 10.92 -13.01
C ILE A 565 -5.94 12.07 -14.00
N ASN A 566 -4.91 11.97 -14.87
CA ASN A 566 -4.65 12.98 -15.89
C ASN A 566 -5.82 13.11 -16.87
N ARG A 567 -6.33 12.01 -17.39
CA ARG A 567 -7.48 12.00 -18.29
C ARG A 567 -8.73 12.62 -17.64
N ILE A 568 -8.99 12.31 -16.38
CA ILE A 568 -10.11 12.89 -15.61
C ILE A 568 -9.90 14.40 -15.44
N ARG A 569 -8.67 14.83 -15.13
CA ARG A 569 -8.33 16.26 -15.01
C ARG A 569 -8.54 17.01 -16.32
N ASP A 570 -8.09 16.44 -17.42
CA ASP A 570 -8.20 17.06 -18.75
C ASP A 570 -9.67 17.13 -19.20
N ASN A 571 -10.45 16.10 -18.96
CA ASN A 571 -11.89 16.10 -19.21
C ASN A 571 -12.62 17.20 -18.39
N ALA A 572 -12.25 17.37 -17.12
CA ALA A 572 -12.80 18.42 -16.28
C ALA A 572 -12.40 19.81 -16.78
N ARG A 573 -11.14 20.01 -17.16
CA ARG A 573 -10.66 21.26 -17.77
C ARG A 573 -11.41 21.60 -19.07
N GLN A 574 -11.59 20.62 -19.94
CA GLN A 574 -12.30 20.80 -21.21
C GLN A 574 -13.76 21.18 -20.96
N ARG A 575 -14.43 20.55 -20.00
CA ARG A 575 -15.84 20.79 -19.68
C ARG A 575 -16.08 22.14 -19.01
N LEU A 576 -15.24 22.54 -18.07
CA LEU A 576 -15.38 23.74 -17.26
C LEU A 576 -14.76 24.99 -17.92
N GLY A 577 -13.78 24.82 -18.83
CA GLY A 577 -13.05 25.92 -19.43
C GLY A 577 -12.44 26.86 -18.39
N ALA A 578 -12.79 28.15 -18.45
CA ALA A 578 -12.29 29.16 -17.51
C ALA A 578 -12.80 29.01 -16.06
N ARG A 579 -13.80 28.17 -15.83
CA ARG A 579 -14.30 27.84 -14.47
C ARG A 579 -13.52 26.70 -13.79
N PHE A 580 -12.58 26.10 -14.50
CA PHE A 580 -11.77 25.01 -13.90
C PHE A 580 -10.87 25.58 -12.80
N ASP A 581 -11.03 25.06 -11.59
CA ASP A 581 -10.16 25.33 -10.43
C ASP A 581 -9.42 24.05 -10.01
N LEU A 582 -8.09 24.08 -10.12
CA LEU A 582 -7.23 22.94 -9.78
C LEU A 582 -7.34 22.55 -8.30
N LYS A 583 -7.49 23.52 -7.41
CA LYS A 583 -7.62 23.26 -5.97
C LYS A 583 -8.92 22.53 -5.65
N ALA A 584 -10.04 23.03 -6.23
CA ALA A 584 -11.34 22.40 -6.08
C ALA A 584 -11.36 20.99 -6.68
N PHE A 585 -10.66 20.78 -7.81
CA PHE A 585 -10.46 19.44 -8.40
C PHE A 585 -9.77 18.48 -7.43
N HIS A 586 -8.63 18.87 -6.86
CA HIS A 586 -7.89 18.05 -5.92
C HIS A 586 -8.66 17.77 -4.62
N ASP A 587 -9.27 18.82 -4.05
CA ASP A 587 -10.05 18.69 -2.83
C ASP A 587 -11.24 17.74 -3.02
N THR A 588 -11.96 17.86 -4.15
CA THR A 588 -13.08 16.96 -4.46
C THR A 588 -12.61 15.51 -4.59
N MET A 589 -11.49 15.29 -5.28
CA MET A 589 -10.95 13.94 -5.45
C MET A 589 -10.53 13.33 -4.12
N LEU A 590 -9.75 14.05 -3.29
CA LEU A 590 -9.18 13.54 -2.05
C LEU A 590 -10.20 13.43 -0.91
N ALA A 591 -11.20 14.32 -0.84
CA ALA A 591 -12.25 14.28 0.17
C ALA A 591 -13.10 13.01 0.09
N ASN A 592 -13.16 12.36 -1.07
CA ASN A 592 -13.83 11.07 -1.24
C ASN A 592 -12.99 9.87 -0.77
N GLY A 593 -11.72 10.08 -0.40
CA GLY A 593 -10.78 9.02 -0.08
C GLY A 593 -10.45 8.11 -1.27
N ALA A 594 -9.77 7.00 -1.02
CA ALA A 594 -9.44 6.04 -2.07
C ALA A 594 -10.72 5.37 -2.62
N VAL A 595 -10.87 5.40 -3.94
CA VAL A 595 -12.01 4.82 -4.68
C VAL A 595 -11.50 4.09 -5.94
N PRO A 596 -12.29 3.16 -6.52
CA PRO A 596 -12.00 2.62 -7.84
C PRO A 596 -11.91 3.74 -8.89
N LEU A 597 -11.01 3.62 -9.87
CA LEU A 597 -10.82 4.66 -10.89
C LEU A 597 -12.10 4.92 -11.70
N THR A 598 -12.92 3.90 -11.95
CA THR A 598 -14.23 4.06 -12.61
C THR A 598 -15.21 4.90 -11.77
N VAL A 599 -15.19 4.72 -10.45
CA VAL A 599 -16.01 5.52 -9.52
C VAL A 599 -15.44 6.94 -9.40
N LEU A 600 -14.11 7.08 -9.38
CA LEU A 600 -13.47 8.41 -9.40
C LEU A 600 -13.89 9.21 -10.62
N GLU A 601 -13.89 8.59 -11.81
CA GLU A 601 -14.31 9.24 -13.03
C GLU A 601 -15.76 9.75 -12.96
N GLN A 602 -16.67 8.94 -12.38
CA GLN A 602 -18.06 9.35 -12.18
C GLN A 602 -18.17 10.53 -11.21
N ILE A 603 -17.50 10.44 -10.04
CA ILE A 603 -17.49 11.53 -9.05
C ILE A 603 -17.04 12.86 -9.68
N MET A 604 -15.95 12.83 -10.43
CA MET A 604 -15.36 14.02 -11.01
C MET A 604 -16.17 14.55 -12.21
N THR A 605 -16.86 13.66 -12.92
CA THR A 605 -17.81 14.02 -13.97
C THR A 605 -19.03 14.72 -13.38
N ASP A 606 -19.60 14.19 -12.31
CA ASP A 606 -20.75 14.78 -11.61
C ASP A 606 -20.37 16.15 -11.02
N TRP A 607 -19.20 16.26 -10.39
CA TRP A 607 -18.66 17.52 -9.90
C TRP A 607 -18.54 18.57 -11.00
N ALA A 608 -17.94 18.22 -12.14
CA ALA A 608 -17.77 19.14 -13.26
C ALA A 608 -19.09 19.48 -13.97
N THR A 609 -20.14 18.70 -13.77
CA THR A 609 -21.47 18.98 -14.33
C THR A 609 -22.29 19.90 -13.42
N ALA A 610 -22.06 19.83 -12.10
CA ALA A 610 -22.78 20.63 -11.09
C ALA A 610 -22.26 22.07 -11.00
N LEU A 611 -21.06 22.37 -11.51
CA LEU A 611 -20.50 23.73 -11.61
C LEU A 611 -20.89 24.41 -12.91
#